data_ef6d3af1a0cfd11b09cb67d2cc45751d
#
_entry.id   ef6d3af1a0cfd11b09cb67d2cc45751d
#
_cell.length_a   1.000
_cell.length_b   1.000
_cell.length_c   1.000
_cell.angle_alpha   90.00
_cell.angle_beta   90.00
_cell.angle_gamma   90.00
#
_symmetry.space_group_name_H-M   'P 1'
#
loop_
_entity.id
_entity.type
_entity.pdbx_description
1 polymer ?
#
loop_
_entity_poly.entity_id
_entity_poly.type
_entity_poly.pdbx_seq_one_letter_code
_entity_poly.pdbx_strand_id
1 'polypeptide(L)'
;MQKINRGTDIIFNIECKDSNGYPMRVKDADEFTFKFYTVGCVCDCCEHEAKETAIEASYKDGELRNIVVGKNVDQIVLEAADLSKLNVGVLRFDYSFKVRDDKFANGYYDESGKGMTDVSLI
;
A
#
# COMPACT_ATOMS: atom_id res chain seq x y z
N MET A 1 -1.56 -19.14 3.08
CA MET A 1 -0.73 -17.93 2.95
C MET A 1 0.50 -18.24 2.12
N GLN A 2 0.81 -17.37 1.18
CA GLN A 2 1.93 -17.54 0.26
C GLN A 2 3.24 -17.14 0.92
N LYS A 3 4.23 -18.04 0.93
CA LYS A 3 5.56 -17.75 1.47
C LYS A 3 6.47 -17.28 0.35
N ILE A 4 7.03 -16.08 0.48
CA ILE A 4 7.90 -15.50 -0.53
C ILE A 4 9.20 -15.04 0.13
N ASN A 5 10.34 -15.39 -0.51
CA ASN A 5 11.63 -14.95 -0.05
C ASN A 5 11.77 -13.44 -0.20
N ARG A 6 12.32 -12.74 0.80
CA ARG A 6 12.53 -11.29 0.79
C ARG A 6 13.36 -10.80 -0.39
N GLY A 7 14.15 -11.64 -1.01
CA GLY A 7 14.93 -11.31 -2.20
C GLY A 7 14.13 -11.44 -3.52
N THR A 8 12.80 -11.43 -3.48
CA THR A 8 11.93 -11.64 -4.65
C THR A 8 11.03 -10.43 -4.85
N ASP A 9 10.93 -9.92 -6.07
CA ASP A 9 10.00 -8.85 -6.41
C ASP A 9 8.56 -9.32 -6.29
N ILE A 10 7.69 -8.46 -5.77
CA ILE A 10 6.27 -8.78 -5.57
C ILE A 10 5.40 -7.72 -6.25
N ILE A 11 4.32 -8.17 -6.91
CA ILE A 11 3.36 -7.29 -7.55
C ILE A 11 1.97 -7.56 -6.98
N PHE A 12 1.27 -6.49 -6.57
CA PHE A 12 -0.12 -6.55 -6.14
C PHE A 12 -1.00 -5.75 -7.07
N ASN A 13 -2.18 -6.26 -7.38
CA ASN A 13 -3.21 -5.49 -8.07
C ASN A 13 -3.90 -4.56 -7.07
N ILE A 14 -4.23 -3.35 -7.50
CA ILE A 14 -4.94 -2.39 -6.69
C ILE A 14 -6.43 -2.46 -7.02
N GLU A 15 -7.26 -2.66 -5.99
CA GLU A 15 -8.70 -2.62 -6.12
C GLU A 15 -9.25 -1.65 -5.08
N CYS A 16 -9.79 -0.52 -5.53
CA CYS A 16 -10.35 0.51 -4.67
C CYS A 16 -11.70 0.97 -5.20
N LYS A 17 -12.51 1.53 -4.30
CA LYS A 17 -13.83 2.06 -4.63
C LYS A 17 -13.96 3.49 -4.15
N ASP A 18 -14.74 4.30 -4.88
CA ASP A 18 -15.05 5.67 -4.49
C ASP A 18 -16.13 5.70 -3.40
N SER A 19 -16.57 6.92 -3.03
CA SER A 19 -17.61 7.12 -2.01
C SER A 19 -18.95 6.48 -2.36
N ASN A 20 -19.20 6.21 -3.64
CA ASN A 20 -20.43 5.59 -4.12
C ASN A 20 -20.30 4.06 -4.28
N GLY A 21 -19.14 3.50 -3.99
CA GLY A 21 -18.88 2.07 -4.13
C GLY A 21 -18.50 1.63 -5.54
N TYR A 22 -18.23 2.55 -6.47
CA TYR A 22 -17.78 2.23 -7.81
C TYR A 22 -16.27 2.04 -7.87
N PRO A 23 -15.77 1.12 -8.71
CA PRO A 23 -14.33 0.91 -8.89
C PRO A 23 -13.63 2.21 -9.28
N MET A 24 -12.46 2.44 -8.67
CA MET A 24 -11.68 3.65 -8.88
C MET A 24 -10.25 3.28 -9.24
N ARG A 25 -9.65 4.04 -10.17
CA ARG A 25 -8.24 3.91 -10.53
C ARG A 25 -7.40 4.89 -9.70
N VAL A 26 -6.12 4.59 -9.57
CA VAL A 26 -5.19 5.42 -8.79
C VAL A 26 -5.20 6.88 -9.26
N LYS A 27 -5.21 7.10 -10.57
CA LYS A 27 -5.20 8.46 -11.13
C LYS A 27 -6.52 9.21 -10.99
N ASP A 28 -7.59 8.54 -10.58
CA ASP A 28 -8.85 9.20 -10.25
C ASP A 28 -8.79 9.87 -8.87
N ALA A 29 -7.83 9.48 -8.04
CA ALA A 29 -7.59 10.09 -6.74
C ALA A 29 -6.64 11.30 -6.87
N ASP A 30 -6.76 12.24 -5.94
CA ASP A 30 -5.81 13.36 -5.82
C ASP A 30 -4.53 12.90 -5.11
N GLU A 31 -4.68 12.04 -4.11
CA GLU A 31 -3.57 11.41 -3.41
C GLU A 31 -3.91 9.95 -3.13
N PHE A 32 -2.90 9.11 -3.21
CA PHE A 32 -3.03 7.68 -2.97
C PHE A 32 -1.74 7.15 -2.34
N THR A 33 -1.82 6.53 -1.16
CA THR A 33 -0.63 6.07 -0.44
C THR A 33 -0.85 4.70 0.18
N PHE A 34 0.10 3.80 -0.06
CA PHE A 34 0.24 2.54 0.67
C PHE A 34 1.60 2.52 1.36
N LYS A 35 1.65 2.01 2.58
CA LYS A 35 2.89 1.74 3.29
C LYS A 35 2.91 0.28 3.71
N PHE A 36 3.86 -0.48 3.18
CA PHE A 36 4.02 -1.90 3.45
C PHE A 36 5.09 -2.14 4.50
N TYR A 37 4.80 -3.02 5.45
CA TYR A 37 5.72 -3.32 6.54
C TYR A 37 5.46 -4.72 7.08
N THR A 38 6.41 -5.22 7.88
CA THR A 38 6.25 -6.45 8.63
C THR A 38 6.48 -6.16 10.10
N VAL A 39 5.86 -6.96 10.97
CA VAL A 39 6.13 -6.93 12.41
C VAL A 39 7.15 -8.02 12.69
N GLY A 40 8.40 -7.62 12.99
CA GLY A 40 9.53 -8.54 13.05
C GLY A 40 9.59 -9.42 14.29
N CYS A 41 8.86 -9.09 15.37
CA CYS A 41 8.78 -9.91 16.55
C CYS A 41 7.50 -9.61 17.33
N VAL A 42 7.21 -10.47 18.31
CA VAL A 42 5.97 -10.41 19.10
C VAL A 42 6.09 -9.50 20.32
N CYS A 43 7.26 -8.96 20.61
CA CYS A 43 7.46 -8.08 21.75
C CYS A 43 7.13 -6.62 21.35
N ASP A 44 6.56 -5.87 22.32
CA ASP A 44 6.13 -4.49 22.08
C ASP A 44 7.27 -3.57 21.61
N CYS A 45 8.49 -3.85 22.03
CA CYS A 45 9.65 -3.04 21.68
C CYS A 45 10.05 -3.13 20.21
N CYS A 46 9.59 -4.13 19.45
CA CYS A 46 9.95 -4.33 18.05
C CYS A 46 8.92 -3.81 17.06
N GLU A 47 7.70 -3.56 17.49
CA GLU A 47 6.62 -3.09 16.60
C GLU A 47 6.92 -1.73 15.99
N HIS A 48 7.55 -0.83 16.74
CA HIS A 48 7.87 0.50 16.27
C HIS A 48 8.95 0.50 15.18
N GLU A 49 9.93 -0.36 15.31
CA GLU A 49 11.03 -0.47 14.34
C GLU A 49 10.56 -0.99 13.00
N ALA A 50 9.60 -1.92 12.99
CA ALA A 50 9.07 -2.47 11.75
C ALA A 50 8.40 -1.42 10.87
N LYS A 51 7.75 -0.42 11.46
CA LYS A 51 7.09 0.65 10.73
C LYS A 51 8.04 1.70 10.17
N GLU A 52 9.19 1.88 10.78
CA GLU A 52 10.19 2.84 10.32
C GLU A 52 10.82 2.43 8.99
N THR A 53 10.79 1.15 8.66
CA THR A 53 11.35 0.63 7.41
C THR A 53 10.27 0.37 6.36
N ALA A 54 9.07 0.96 6.52
CA ALA A 54 7.96 0.74 5.60
C ALA A 54 8.32 1.16 4.16
N ILE A 55 7.84 0.37 3.20
CA ILE A 55 7.99 0.68 1.78
C ILE A 55 6.75 1.46 1.34
N GLU A 56 6.95 2.65 0.78
CA GLU A 56 5.85 3.48 0.29
C GLU A 56 5.58 3.21 -1.19
N ALA A 57 4.29 3.03 -1.52
CA ALA A 57 3.79 3.05 -2.88
C ALA A 57 2.73 4.16 -2.94
N SER A 58 2.93 5.16 -3.81
CA SER A 58 2.10 6.36 -3.75
C SER A 58 1.87 7.02 -5.11
N TYR A 59 0.79 7.81 -5.18
CA TYR A 59 0.51 8.76 -6.24
C TYR A 59 0.19 10.09 -5.58
N LYS A 60 1.06 11.08 -5.76
CA LYS A 60 0.92 12.43 -5.18
C LYS A 60 1.45 13.46 -6.17
N ASP A 61 0.74 14.57 -6.31
CA ASP A 61 1.16 15.68 -7.16
C ASP A 61 1.50 15.26 -8.60
N GLY A 62 0.78 14.26 -9.11
CA GLY A 62 0.99 13.73 -10.45
C GLY A 62 2.15 12.74 -10.58
N GLU A 63 2.84 12.42 -9.49
CA GLU A 63 3.97 11.50 -9.50
C GLU A 63 3.61 10.12 -8.94
N LEU A 64 4.05 9.09 -9.64
CA LEU A 64 3.90 7.69 -9.24
C LEU A 64 5.17 7.17 -8.60
N ARG A 65 5.04 6.47 -7.48
CA ARG A 65 6.15 5.78 -6.81
C ARG A 65 5.72 4.35 -6.50
N ASN A 66 6.46 3.38 -7.02
CA ASN A 66 6.17 1.95 -6.84
C ASN A 66 4.76 1.55 -7.29
N ILE A 67 4.14 2.32 -8.16
CA ILE A 67 2.85 2.03 -8.77
C ILE A 67 2.99 2.10 -10.28
N VAL A 68 2.45 1.10 -10.96
CA VAL A 68 2.39 1.06 -12.42
C VAL A 68 0.92 1.13 -12.83
N VAL A 69 0.59 2.15 -13.62
CA VAL A 69 -0.75 2.33 -14.17
C VAL A 69 -0.87 1.52 -15.44
N GLY A 70 -1.63 0.44 -15.38
CA GLY A 70 -1.87 -0.43 -16.55
C GLY A 70 -3.10 -0.03 -17.32
N LYS A 71 -3.36 -0.74 -18.40
CA LYS A 71 -4.53 -0.50 -19.27
C LYS A 71 -5.84 -0.78 -18.53
N ASN A 72 -5.91 -1.90 -17.82
CA ASN A 72 -7.13 -2.36 -17.15
C ASN A 72 -7.02 -2.38 -15.63
N VAL A 73 -5.82 -2.36 -15.09
CA VAL A 73 -5.58 -2.46 -13.65
C VAL A 73 -4.32 -1.70 -13.28
N ASP A 74 -4.33 -1.09 -12.10
CA ASP A 74 -3.14 -0.48 -11.51
C ASP A 74 -2.47 -1.50 -10.60
N GLN A 75 -1.15 -1.47 -10.52
CA GLN A 75 -0.38 -2.44 -9.74
C GLN A 75 0.63 -1.73 -8.84
N ILE A 76 0.84 -2.31 -7.66
CA ILE A 76 1.93 -1.93 -6.76
C ILE A 76 3.08 -2.89 -7.04
N VAL A 77 4.27 -2.33 -7.24
CA VAL A 77 5.47 -3.10 -7.48
C VAL A 77 6.43 -2.91 -6.30
N LEU A 78 6.68 -3.98 -5.55
CA LEU A 78 7.62 -3.97 -4.44
C LEU A 78 8.89 -4.69 -4.87
N GLU A 79 10.00 -3.96 -4.92
CA GLU A 79 11.26 -4.50 -5.40
C GLU A 79 12.00 -5.28 -4.31
N ALA A 80 12.71 -6.32 -4.72
CA ALA A 80 13.48 -7.19 -3.83
C ALA A 80 14.46 -6.40 -2.96
N ALA A 81 15.09 -5.37 -3.52
CA ALA A 81 16.04 -4.52 -2.79
C ALA A 81 15.39 -3.85 -1.58
N ASP A 82 14.14 -3.41 -1.71
CA ASP A 82 13.39 -2.79 -0.62
C ASP A 82 12.86 -3.84 0.36
N LEU A 83 12.33 -4.95 -0.17
CA LEU A 83 11.79 -6.04 0.66
C LEU A 83 12.85 -6.67 1.55
N SER A 84 14.10 -6.72 1.10
CA SER A 84 15.20 -7.27 1.87
C SER A 84 15.51 -6.48 3.16
N LYS A 85 15.04 -5.24 3.24
CA LYS A 85 15.19 -4.39 4.43
C LYS A 85 14.12 -4.67 5.49
N LEU A 86 13.06 -5.38 5.14
CA LEU A 86 12.00 -5.74 6.08
C LEU A 86 12.38 -7.01 6.84
N ASN A 87 11.76 -7.18 8.02
CA ASN A 87 11.89 -8.40 8.78
C ASN A 87 11.02 -9.51 8.15
N VAL A 88 11.31 -10.76 8.49
CA VAL A 88 10.46 -11.89 8.10
C VAL A 88 9.11 -11.75 8.79
N GLY A 89 8.07 -12.27 8.18
CA GLY A 89 6.71 -12.23 8.71
C GLY A 89 5.67 -11.84 7.69
N VAL A 90 4.43 -11.74 8.14
CA VAL A 90 3.31 -11.37 7.27
C VAL A 90 3.47 -9.94 6.80
N LEU A 91 3.38 -9.72 5.49
CA LEU A 91 3.43 -8.39 4.91
C LEU A 91 2.08 -7.70 5.14
N ARG A 92 2.13 -6.56 5.84
CA ARG A 92 0.97 -5.75 6.19
C ARG A 92 1.06 -4.41 5.49
N PHE A 93 -0.06 -3.69 5.46
CA PHE A 93 -0.07 -2.36 4.88
C PHE A 93 -1.03 -1.42 5.60
N ASP A 94 -0.66 -0.14 5.60
CA ASP A 94 -1.56 0.97 5.89
C ASP A 94 -1.85 1.65 4.56
N TYR A 95 -3.08 2.11 4.35
CA TYR A 95 -3.42 2.83 3.13
C TYR A 95 -4.24 4.08 3.44
N SER A 96 -4.15 5.04 2.54
CA SER A 96 -5.01 6.22 2.55
C SER A 96 -5.16 6.75 1.13
N PHE A 97 -6.34 7.31 0.84
CA PHE A 97 -6.52 8.04 -0.41
C PHE A 97 -7.50 9.20 -0.22
N LYS A 98 -7.37 10.18 -1.10
CA LYS A 98 -8.17 11.40 -1.10
C LYS A 98 -8.68 11.64 -2.50
N VAL A 99 -10.01 11.78 -2.64
CA VAL A 99 -10.68 12.00 -3.93
C VAL A 99 -11.57 13.24 -3.80
N ARG A 100 -11.51 14.13 -4.79
CA ARG A 100 -12.38 15.29 -4.80
C ARG A 100 -13.85 14.85 -4.86
N ASP A 101 -14.65 15.33 -3.91
CA ASP A 101 -16.06 15.01 -3.80
C ASP A 101 -16.77 16.17 -3.09
N ASP A 102 -17.60 16.89 -3.85
CA ASP A 102 -18.30 18.09 -3.36
C ASP A 102 -19.38 17.79 -2.32
N LYS A 103 -19.72 16.52 -2.11
CA LYS A 103 -20.67 16.12 -1.06
C LYS A 103 -20.10 16.32 0.34
N PHE A 104 -18.78 16.42 0.49
CA PHE A 104 -18.11 16.61 1.77
C PHE A 104 -17.73 18.08 1.99
N ALA A 105 -17.85 18.54 3.24
CA ALA A 105 -17.63 19.95 3.59
C ALA A 105 -16.24 20.47 3.21
N ASN A 106 -15.21 19.61 3.31
CA ASN A 106 -13.84 19.97 2.92
C ASN A 106 -13.56 19.78 1.42
N GLY A 107 -14.56 19.31 0.65
CA GLY A 107 -14.42 19.08 -0.78
C GLY A 107 -13.78 17.74 -1.17
N TYR A 108 -13.53 16.85 -0.21
CA TYR A 108 -12.84 15.58 -0.44
C TYR A 108 -13.49 14.42 0.29
N TYR A 109 -13.45 13.26 -0.34
CA TYR A 109 -13.66 11.98 0.31
C TYR A 109 -12.30 11.41 0.71
N ASP A 110 -12.08 11.21 2.00
CA ASP A 110 -10.86 10.63 2.54
C ASP A 110 -11.16 9.24 3.09
N GLU A 111 -10.35 8.27 2.72
CA GLU A 111 -10.43 6.94 3.30
C GLU A 111 -9.04 6.50 3.76
N SER A 112 -8.98 5.85 4.92
CA SER A 112 -7.76 5.27 5.44
C SER A 112 -8.07 3.97 6.17
N GLY A 113 -7.11 3.07 6.19
CA GLY A 113 -7.27 1.79 6.86
C GLY A 113 -5.99 0.98 6.90
N LYS A 114 -6.12 -0.24 7.40
CA LYS A 114 -5.03 -1.18 7.55
C LYS A 114 -5.46 -2.54 7.02
N GLY A 115 -4.50 -3.32 6.53
CA GLY A 115 -4.77 -4.65 6.06
C GLY A 115 -3.56 -5.56 6.13
N MET A 116 -3.81 -6.83 5.86
CA MET A 116 -2.76 -7.84 5.69
C MET A 116 -2.83 -8.37 4.27
N THR A 117 -1.67 -8.57 3.68
CA THR A 117 -1.58 -9.27 2.41
C THR A 117 -1.63 -10.77 2.63
N ASP A 118 -1.76 -11.54 1.55
CA ASP A 118 -1.66 -13.01 1.60
C ASP A 118 -0.20 -13.48 1.45
N VAL A 119 0.75 -12.65 1.82
CA VAL A 119 2.18 -12.94 1.68
C VAL A 119 2.87 -12.92 3.03
N SER A 120 3.64 -13.97 3.29
CA SER A 120 4.57 -14.04 4.43
C SER A 120 5.99 -14.02 3.88
N LEU A 121 6.79 -13.05 4.30
CA LEU A 121 8.20 -12.96 3.90
C LEU A 121 9.04 -13.94 4.71
N ILE A 122 9.91 -14.67 4.05
CA ILE A 122 10.79 -15.63 4.68
C ILE A 122 12.27 -15.35 4.39
#